data_c4b00523361f2273802fec0ebdf63155
#
_entry.id   c4b00523361f2273802fec0ebdf63155
#
_cell.length_a   1.000
_cell.length_b   1.000
_cell.length_c   1.000
_cell.angle_alpha   90.00
_cell.angle_beta   90.00
_cell.angle_gamma   90.00
#
_symmetry.space_group_name_H-M   'P 1'
#
loop_
_entity.id
_entity.type
_entity.pdbx_description
1 polymer ?
#
loop_
_entity_poly.entity_id
_entity_poly.type
_entity_poly.pdbx_seq_one_letter_code
_entity_poly.pdbx_strand_id
1 'polypeptide(L)'
;MHSLDKLEKRRQKLAAQQARITPASVETVATVQSNHILTSPSVIDCACVIHGDVYSWTYVERLFNMLRRNITPDIRFHVYTEPTRPVPAPMIRHDLTDLGISGPRRGWWYKMQLFNPEHHAGPLLYFDLDTVIVNNIDWIWQQPLKYFWAVRDFKYLWRPHDYRVNSSVMWWDTRKFESVWSAFQREDLRRVISRHYGDQDYISNAILDTDRRLFDVERVVSWRWQCQDGGYNFSRKCYKHPESGTRLTPRNSVIVFHGNPKPADLQDSVIVRHWQ
;
A
#
# COMPACT_ATOMS: atom_id res chain seq x y z
N MET A 1 -9.83 -37.55 -30.29
CA MET A 1 -8.87 -38.28 -29.45
C MET A 1 -7.63 -37.50 -29.02
N HIS A 2 -7.25 -36.35 -29.62
CA HIS A 2 -6.03 -35.59 -29.31
C HIS A 2 -6.10 -34.58 -28.13
N SER A 3 -7.30 -34.29 -27.59
CA SER A 3 -7.47 -33.27 -26.53
C SER A 3 -7.35 -33.83 -25.11
N LEU A 4 -7.74 -35.08 -24.90
CA LEU A 4 -7.68 -35.75 -23.57
C LEU A 4 -6.24 -36.09 -23.15
N ASP A 5 -5.42 -36.49 -24.11
CA ASP A 5 -3.99 -36.85 -23.86
C ASP A 5 -3.14 -35.62 -23.42
N LYS A 6 -3.47 -34.42 -23.90
CA LYS A 6 -2.81 -33.17 -23.46
C LYS A 6 -3.18 -32.75 -22.04
N LEU A 7 -4.41 -33.01 -21.62
CA LEU A 7 -4.88 -32.70 -20.26
C LEU A 7 -4.28 -33.69 -19.24
N GLU A 8 -4.14 -34.95 -19.63
CA GLU A 8 -3.56 -35.97 -18.77
C GLU A 8 -2.05 -35.79 -18.57
N LYS A 9 -1.30 -35.44 -19.61
CA LYS A 9 0.12 -35.06 -19.53
C LYS A 9 0.34 -33.81 -18.69
N ARG A 10 -0.61 -32.85 -18.71
CA ARG A 10 -0.54 -31.64 -17.87
C ARG A 10 -0.80 -31.94 -16.40
N ARG A 11 -1.72 -32.86 -16.10
CA ARG A 11 -2.01 -33.35 -14.73
C ARG A 11 -0.81 -34.12 -14.15
N GLN A 12 -0.19 -35.00 -14.93
CA GLN A 12 0.99 -35.74 -14.51
C GLN A 12 2.19 -34.83 -14.24
N LYS A 13 2.38 -33.78 -15.04
CA LYS A 13 3.45 -32.81 -14.83
C LYS A 13 3.24 -31.95 -13.56
N LEU A 14 2.00 -31.61 -13.24
CA LEU A 14 1.63 -30.90 -11.99
C LEU A 14 1.80 -31.81 -10.75
N ALA A 15 1.41 -33.07 -10.84
CA ALA A 15 1.59 -34.05 -9.76
C ALA A 15 3.08 -34.33 -9.47
N ALA A 16 3.90 -34.42 -10.51
CA ALA A 16 5.34 -34.60 -10.36
C ALA A 16 6.06 -33.37 -9.79
N GLN A 17 5.49 -32.16 -10.00
CA GLN A 17 6.00 -30.91 -9.43
C GLN A 17 5.61 -30.76 -7.96
N GLN A 18 4.44 -31.26 -7.56
CA GLN A 18 4.00 -31.31 -6.16
C GLN A 18 4.73 -32.37 -5.34
N ALA A 19 5.10 -33.51 -5.93
CA ALA A 19 5.85 -34.59 -5.25
C ALA A 19 7.32 -34.23 -4.97
N ARG A 20 7.86 -33.16 -5.52
CA ARG A 20 9.22 -32.64 -5.24
C ARG A 20 9.32 -31.73 -4.03
N ILE A 21 8.20 -31.42 -3.36
CA ILE A 21 8.15 -30.68 -2.10
C ILE A 21 7.89 -31.68 -0.99
N THR A 22 8.87 -32.53 -0.70
CA THR A 22 8.86 -33.34 0.53
C THR A 22 9.35 -32.44 1.67
N PRO A 23 8.66 -32.37 2.81
CA PRO A 23 9.18 -31.64 3.96
C PRO A 23 10.42 -32.39 4.50
N ALA A 24 11.52 -31.67 4.60
CA ALA A 24 12.69 -32.12 5.31
C ALA A 24 12.32 -32.44 6.76
N SER A 25 12.86 -33.55 7.26
CA SER A 25 12.75 -34.09 8.59
C SER A 25 12.73 -33.02 9.68
N VAL A 26 11.74 -33.12 10.58
CA VAL A 26 11.64 -32.36 11.82
C VAL A 26 12.78 -32.78 12.73
N GLU A 27 13.87 -32.05 12.72
CA GLU A 27 14.83 -32.07 13.82
C GLU A 27 14.24 -31.27 14.97
N THR A 28 14.07 -31.94 16.10
CA THR A 28 13.64 -31.36 17.36
C THR A 28 14.74 -30.43 17.86
N VAL A 29 14.69 -29.16 17.46
CA VAL A 29 15.56 -28.12 18.04
C VAL A 29 14.95 -27.71 19.38
N ALA A 30 15.67 -27.98 20.44
CA ALA A 30 15.35 -27.54 21.79
C ALA A 30 15.06 -26.02 21.77
N THR A 31 13.86 -25.65 22.20
CA THR A 31 13.38 -24.29 22.29
C THR A 31 14.15 -23.54 23.36
N VAL A 32 15.20 -22.86 22.99
CA VAL A 32 15.71 -21.75 23.81
C VAL A 32 14.72 -20.61 23.67
N GLN A 33 13.80 -20.52 24.61
CA GLN A 33 12.92 -19.36 24.77
C GLN A 33 13.78 -18.17 25.20
N SER A 34 14.37 -17.47 24.24
CA SER A 34 14.77 -16.09 24.45
C SER A 34 13.50 -15.27 24.53
N ASN A 35 13.05 -14.97 25.75
CA ASN A 35 12.04 -13.95 26.01
C ASN A 35 12.61 -12.57 25.63
N HIS A 36 12.76 -12.30 24.34
CA HIS A 36 12.73 -10.94 23.85
C HIS A 36 11.27 -10.47 23.99
N ILE A 37 10.98 -9.84 25.10
CA ILE A 37 9.85 -8.92 25.18
C ILE A 37 10.16 -7.87 24.10
N LEU A 38 9.58 -8.04 22.93
CA LEU A 38 9.55 -6.99 21.92
C LEU A 38 8.69 -5.88 22.53
N THR A 39 9.34 -4.94 23.21
CA THR A 39 8.66 -3.72 23.66
C THR A 39 8.12 -3.06 22.38
N SER A 40 6.80 -2.94 22.32
CA SER A 40 6.15 -2.20 21.24
C SER A 40 6.80 -0.84 21.13
N PRO A 41 7.12 -0.36 19.92
CA PRO A 41 7.69 0.98 19.75
C PRO A 41 6.74 1.99 20.40
N SER A 42 7.29 2.95 21.11
CA SER A 42 6.48 4.00 21.73
C SER A 42 5.91 4.97 20.71
N VAL A 43 6.56 5.09 19.55
CA VAL A 43 6.21 6.02 18.49
C VAL A 43 6.36 5.35 17.12
N ILE A 44 5.41 5.58 16.22
CA ILE A 44 5.45 5.17 14.81
C ILE A 44 5.57 6.39 13.90
N ASP A 45 6.55 6.39 13.01
CA ASP A 45 6.67 7.38 11.96
C ASP A 45 5.69 7.07 10.82
N CYS A 46 4.70 7.95 10.66
CA CYS A 46 3.68 7.86 9.61
C CYS A 46 3.87 8.98 8.60
N ALA A 47 3.60 8.74 7.32
CA ALA A 47 3.79 9.73 6.28
C ALA A 47 2.63 9.81 5.28
N CYS A 48 2.47 10.99 4.70
CA CYS A 48 1.69 11.22 3.49
C CYS A 48 2.44 12.15 2.53
N VAL A 49 2.01 12.16 1.26
CA VAL A 49 2.46 13.10 0.23
C VAL A 49 1.28 13.94 -0.23
N ILE A 50 1.39 15.26 -0.15
CA ILE A 50 0.44 16.20 -0.74
C ILE A 50 1.18 17.14 -1.69
N HIS A 51 0.80 17.16 -2.96
CA HIS A 51 1.41 17.99 -3.99
C HIS A 51 0.36 18.51 -4.96
N GLY A 52 0.43 19.79 -5.31
CA GLY A 52 -0.56 20.46 -6.16
C GLY A 52 -1.92 20.58 -5.48
N ASP A 53 -2.98 20.74 -6.28
CA ASP A 53 -4.31 21.12 -5.81
C ASP A 53 -5.36 20.00 -5.92
N VAL A 54 -4.91 18.76 -6.18
CA VAL A 54 -5.83 17.61 -6.31
C VAL A 54 -6.54 17.30 -4.99
N TYR A 55 -5.81 17.46 -3.87
CA TYR A 55 -6.34 17.25 -2.52
C TYR A 55 -6.24 18.54 -1.71
N SER A 56 -7.32 18.90 -1.00
CA SER A 56 -7.28 19.96 0.00
C SER A 56 -6.51 19.53 1.25
N TRP A 57 -6.08 20.49 2.07
CA TRP A 57 -5.41 20.23 3.34
C TRP A 57 -6.25 19.34 4.29
N THR A 58 -7.57 19.40 4.20
CA THR A 58 -8.51 18.58 4.97
C THR A 58 -8.23 17.08 4.85
N TYR A 59 -7.71 16.61 3.71
CA TYR A 59 -7.32 15.22 3.54
C TYR A 59 -6.15 14.81 4.45
N VAL A 60 -5.18 15.71 4.61
CA VAL A 60 -4.03 15.52 5.52
C VAL A 60 -4.51 15.46 6.98
N GLU A 61 -5.37 16.41 7.39
CA GLU A 61 -5.92 16.46 8.74
C GLU A 61 -6.74 15.22 9.08
N ARG A 62 -7.58 14.78 8.17
CA ARG A 62 -8.40 13.58 8.36
C ARG A 62 -7.54 12.31 8.41
N LEU A 63 -6.53 12.19 7.56
CA LEU A 63 -5.61 11.06 7.64
C LEU A 63 -4.87 11.05 8.99
N PHE A 64 -4.36 12.19 9.43
CA PHE A 64 -3.73 12.31 10.74
C PHE A 64 -4.65 11.89 11.88
N ASN A 65 -5.89 12.35 11.87
CA ASN A 65 -6.89 11.98 12.86
C ASN A 65 -7.23 10.48 12.83
N MET A 66 -7.38 9.90 11.63
CA MET A 66 -7.62 8.47 11.48
C MET A 66 -6.47 7.64 12.01
N LEU A 67 -5.22 8.03 11.74
CA LEU A 67 -4.04 7.35 12.28
C LEU A 67 -4.03 7.39 13.79
N ARG A 68 -4.23 8.55 14.41
CA ARG A 68 -4.29 8.69 15.88
C ARG A 68 -5.37 7.84 16.56
N ARG A 69 -6.49 7.61 15.89
CA ARG A 69 -7.58 6.79 16.44
C ARG A 69 -7.37 5.28 16.29
N ASN A 70 -6.52 4.86 15.34
CA ASN A 70 -6.44 3.46 14.91
C ASN A 70 -5.03 2.85 15.05
N ILE A 71 -4.07 3.58 15.61
CA ILE A 71 -2.73 3.09 16.02
C ILE A 71 -2.62 3.20 17.52
N THR A 72 -2.12 2.14 18.18
CA THR A 72 -1.94 2.13 19.64
C THR A 72 -0.73 2.96 20.10
N PRO A 73 0.46 2.86 19.50
CA PRO A 73 1.58 3.75 19.82
C PRO A 73 1.29 5.21 19.45
N ASP A 74 2.06 6.14 20.01
CA ASP A 74 2.06 7.52 19.51
C ASP A 74 2.55 7.57 18.08
N ILE A 75 2.19 8.63 17.35
CA ILE A 75 2.63 8.82 15.97
C ILE A 75 3.41 10.12 15.81
N ARG A 76 4.47 10.09 14.99
CA ARG A 76 5.06 11.26 14.36
C ARG A 76 4.58 11.31 12.92
N PHE A 77 3.94 12.40 12.55
CA PHE A 77 3.31 12.48 11.23
C PHE A 77 4.09 13.39 10.30
N HIS A 78 4.67 12.80 9.27
CA HIS A 78 5.52 13.42 8.25
C HIS A 78 4.70 13.78 7.02
N VAL A 79 4.69 15.05 6.67
CA VAL A 79 3.98 15.58 5.49
C VAL A 79 5.00 16.02 4.45
N TYR A 80 5.06 15.28 3.36
CA TYR A 80 5.89 15.60 2.20
C TYR A 80 5.09 16.52 1.27
N THR A 81 5.58 17.75 1.07
CA THR A 81 4.83 18.76 0.32
C THR A 81 5.75 19.81 -0.30
N GLU A 82 5.18 20.69 -1.12
CA GLU A 82 5.93 21.83 -1.67
C GLU A 82 6.42 22.76 -0.55
N PRO A 83 7.63 23.36 -0.71
CA PRO A 83 8.22 24.23 0.31
C PRO A 83 7.33 25.41 0.74
N THR A 84 6.46 25.87 -0.15
CA THR A 84 5.56 27.01 0.10
C THR A 84 4.27 26.66 0.86
N ARG A 85 3.94 25.37 0.98
CA ARG A 85 2.73 24.93 1.67
C ARG A 85 2.94 24.95 3.19
N PRO A 86 2.11 25.64 3.98
CA PRO A 86 2.22 25.61 5.43
C PRO A 86 1.84 24.23 5.97
N VAL A 87 2.64 23.76 6.94
CA VAL A 87 2.37 22.52 7.69
C VAL A 87 2.32 22.88 9.16
N PRO A 88 1.14 22.85 9.80
CA PRO A 88 0.99 23.20 11.21
C PRO A 88 1.55 22.11 12.13
N ALA A 89 2.06 22.50 13.29
CA ALA A 89 2.41 21.56 14.35
C ALA A 89 1.16 20.77 14.80
N PRO A 90 1.30 19.51 15.23
CA PRO A 90 2.53 18.76 15.48
C PRO A 90 3.08 17.98 14.27
N MET A 91 2.61 18.26 13.06
CA MET A 91 3.07 17.59 11.84
C MET A 91 4.46 18.06 11.45
N ILE A 92 5.27 17.17 10.87
CA ILE A 92 6.65 17.43 10.47
C ILE A 92 6.68 17.59 8.94
N ARG A 93 7.10 18.77 8.46
CA ARG A 93 7.23 19.05 7.03
C ARG A 93 8.51 18.47 6.45
N HIS A 94 8.40 17.87 5.27
CA HIS A 94 9.49 17.53 4.39
C HIS A 94 9.28 18.22 3.04
N ASP A 95 10.27 19.00 2.62
CA ASP A 95 10.17 19.75 1.37
C ASP A 95 10.44 18.83 0.19
N LEU A 96 9.46 18.71 -0.69
CA LEU A 96 9.59 17.97 -1.95
C LEU A 96 10.47 18.74 -2.93
N THR A 97 11.47 18.06 -3.47
CA THR A 97 12.22 18.57 -4.62
C THR A 97 11.35 18.48 -5.86
N ASP A 98 11.28 19.57 -6.64
CA ASP A 98 10.57 19.55 -7.91
C ASP A 98 11.27 18.60 -8.90
N LEU A 99 10.51 17.64 -9.39
CA LEU A 99 10.99 16.63 -10.33
C LEU A 99 10.87 17.10 -11.80
N GLY A 100 10.37 18.32 -12.05
CA GLY A 100 10.15 18.84 -13.40
C GLY A 100 9.14 18.02 -14.23
N ILE A 101 8.27 17.23 -13.57
CA ILE A 101 7.28 16.38 -14.23
C ILE A 101 6.03 17.21 -14.51
N SER A 102 5.51 17.13 -15.73
CA SER A 102 4.24 17.73 -16.12
C SER A 102 3.18 16.66 -16.42
N GLY A 103 1.93 17.07 -16.48
CA GLY A 103 0.79 16.23 -16.86
C GLY A 103 0.02 15.62 -15.69
N PRO A 104 -1.07 14.89 -15.97
CA PRO A 104 -2.08 14.51 -14.96
C PRO A 104 -1.60 13.51 -13.92
N ARG A 105 -0.49 12.82 -14.18
CA ARG A 105 0.09 11.81 -13.26
C ARG A 105 1.30 12.31 -12.51
N ARG A 106 1.65 13.58 -12.64
CA ARG A 106 2.88 14.11 -12.05
C ARG A 106 2.91 13.93 -10.52
N GLY A 107 1.80 14.11 -9.85
CA GLY A 107 1.68 14.00 -8.39
C GLY A 107 2.08 12.62 -7.84
N TRP A 108 1.87 11.56 -8.60
CA TRP A 108 2.19 10.19 -8.15
C TRP A 108 3.70 9.98 -7.98
N TRP A 109 4.52 10.58 -8.83
CA TRP A 109 5.96 10.41 -8.83
C TRP A 109 6.67 11.03 -7.62
N TYR A 110 6.04 12.00 -6.96
CA TYR A 110 6.59 12.59 -5.75
C TYR A 110 6.70 11.60 -4.58
N LYS A 111 5.95 10.48 -4.60
CA LYS A 111 6.11 9.38 -3.65
C LYS A 111 7.49 8.74 -3.69
N MET A 112 8.21 8.84 -4.79
CA MET A 112 9.57 8.30 -4.87
C MET A 112 10.50 8.94 -3.84
N GLN A 113 10.24 10.20 -3.44
CA GLN A 113 11.02 10.91 -2.43
C GLN A 113 10.84 10.36 -1.00
N LEU A 114 9.84 9.52 -0.76
CA LEU A 114 9.69 8.77 0.49
C LEU A 114 10.82 7.76 0.73
N PHE A 115 11.51 7.34 -0.34
CA PHE A 115 12.64 6.43 -0.27
C PHE A 115 13.98 7.16 -0.09
N ASN A 116 13.98 8.51 -0.05
CA ASN A 116 15.16 9.30 0.19
C ASN A 116 15.51 9.29 1.69
N PRO A 117 16.63 8.67 2.11
CA PRO A 117 17.01 8.59 3.52
C PRO A 117 17.40 9.96 4.12
N GLU A 118 17.66 10.98 3.29
CA GLU A 118 17.90 12.35 3.77
C GLU A 118 16.63 12.99 4.35
N HIS A 119 15.45 12.61 3.85
CA HIS A 119 14.17 13.07 4.41
C HIS A 119 13.80 12.31 5.68
N HIS A 120 13.96 10.99 5.66
CA HIS A 120 13.69 10.14 6.80
C HIS A 120 14.54 8.88 6.76
N ALA A 121 15.21 8.55 7.87
CA ALA A 121 16.07 7.39 7.99
C ALA A 121 15.53 6.43 9.06
N GLY A 122 14.80 5.38 8.63
CA GLY A 122 14.24 4.38 9.54
C GLY A 122 12.90 3.80 9.05
N PRO A 123 12.19 3.12 9.96
CA PRO A 123 10.85 2.60 9.69
C PRO A 123 9.88 3.72 9.31
N LEU A 124 9.13 3.53 8.24
CA LEU A 124 8.14 4.51 7.76
C LEU A 124 6.85 3.81 7.32
N LEU A 125 5.73 4.28 7.85
CA LEU A 125 4.38 3.83 7.49
C LEU A 125 3.71 4.91 6.63
N TYR A 126 3.48 4.61 5.37
CA TYR A 126 2.90 5.54 4.40
C TYR A 126 1.45 5.22 4.09
N PHE A 127 0.64 6.27 3.94
CA PHE A 127 -0.72 6.22 3.42
C PHE A 127 -0.96 7.25 2.31
N ASP A 128 -1.68 6.85 1.26
CA ASP A 128 -2.29 7.79 0.34
C ASP A 128 -3.36 8.62 1.05
N LEU A 129 -3.53 9.87 0.65
CA LEU A 129 -4.49 10.81 1.26
C LEU A 129 -5.95 10.36 1.11
N ASP A 130 -6.25 9.58 0.09
CA ASP A 130 -7.59 9.07 -0.19
C ASP A 130 -7.82 7.65 0.35
N THR A 131 -7.15 7.30 1.43
CA THR A 131 -7.46 6.10 2.22
C THR A 131 -8.38 6.42 3.38
N VAL A 132 -9.20 5.44 3.79
CA VAL A 132 -10.06 5.55 4.99
C VAL A 132 -9.72 4.40 5.93
N ILE A 133 -9.29 4.73 7.16
CA ILE A 133 -8.95 3.74 8.18
C ILE A 133 -10.19 3.51 9.04
N VAL A 134 -10.66 2.27 9.08
CA VAL A 134 -11.95 1.90 9.71
C VAL A 134 -11.79 1.03 10.97
N ASN A 135 -10.63 0.43 11.15
CA ASN A 135 -10.29 -0.39 12.32
C ASN A 135 -8.81 -0.23 12.68
N ASN A 136 -8.40 -0.82 13.83
CA ASN A 136 -7.02 -0.84 14.28
C ASN A 136 -6.07 -1.38 13.19
N ILE A 137 -4.93 -0.71 13.02
CA ILE A 137 -3.91 -1.01 12.02
C ILE A 137 -2.55 -1.38 12.61
N ASP A 138 -2.46 -1.71 13.91
CA ASP A 138 -1.21 -2.09 14.56
C ASP A 138 -0.54 -3.30 13.89
N TRP A 139 -1.32 -4.18 13.29
CA TRP A 139 -0.82 -5.31 12.52
C TRP A 139 0.11 -4.92 11.37
N ILE A 140 0.11 -3.66 10.90
CA ILE A 140 0.99 -3.19 9.81
C ILE A 140 2.42 -3.01 10.35
N TRP A 141 2.61 -2.21 11.39
CA TRP A 141 3.93 -1.92 11.92
C TRP A 141 4.55 -3.11 12.68
N GLN A 142 3.76 -4.12 13.02
CA GLN A 142 4.25 -5.39 13.55
C GLN A 142 4.90 -6.28 12.47
N GLN A 143 4.78 -5.93 11.19
CA GLN A 143 5.41 -6.70 10.12
C GLN A 143 6.93 -6.51 10.11
N PRO A 144 7.69 -7.61 9.82
CA PRO A 144 9.15 -7.56 9.83
C PRO A 144 9.74 -6.56 8.83
N LEU A 145 10.53 -5.61 9.29
CA LEU A 145 11.19 -4.56 8.49
C LEU A 145 12.32 -5.07 7.58
N LYS A 146 12.62 -6.36 7.62
CA LYS A 146 13.51 -6.95 6.62
C LYS A 146 12.89 -6.99 5.22
N TYR A 147 11.59 -6.79 5.13
CA TYR A 147 10.84 -6.75 3.88
C TYR A 147 10.21 -5.37 3.66
N PHE A 148 9.95 -5.08 2.39
CA PHE A 148 9.06 -4.01 1.96
C PHE A 148 7.63 -4.55 1.91
N TRP A 149 6.73 -3.95 2.66
CA TRP A 149 5.33 -4.33 2.74
C TRP A 149 4.45 -3.31 2.02
N ALA A 150 3.53 -3.80 1.20
CA ALA A 150 2.57 -2.95 0.48
C ALA A 150 1.24 -3.66 0.26
N VAL A 151 0.26 -2.91 -0.19
CA VAL A 151 -1.03 -3.46 -0.64
C VAL A 151 -0.81 -4.25 -1.92
N ARG A 152 -1.52 -5.36 -2.07
CA ARG A 152 -1.59 -6.09 -3.34
C ARG A 152 -2.41 -5.28 -4.36
N ASP A 153 -1.92 -5.09 -5.59
CA ASP A 153 -2.69 -4.42 -6.63
C ASP A 153 -4.04 -5.12 -6.79
N PHE A 154 -5.12 -4.37 -6.65
CA PHE A 154 -6.49 -4.89 -6.65
C PHE A 154 -6.91 -5.60 -7.93
N LYS A 155 -6.11 -5.55 -8.97
CA LYS A 155 -6.30 -6.38 -10.17
C LYS A 155 -6.25 -7.87 -9.87
N TYR A 156 -5.74 -8.30 -8.73
CA TYR A 156 -5.80 -9.70 -8.29
C TYR A 156 -7.23 -10.24 -8.26
N LEU A 157 -8.24 -9.40 -8.09
CA LEU A 157 -9.65 -9.79 -8.07
C LEU A 157 -10.11 -10.45 -9.39
N TRP A 158 -9.44 -10.17 -10.50
CA TRP A 158 -9.70 -10.81 -11.80
C TRP A 158 -8.44 -11.32 -12.47
N ARG A 159 -7.26 -11.10 -11.86
CA ARG A 159 -5.96 -11.65 -12.24
C ARG A 159 -5.30 -12.26 -11.01
N PRO A 160 -5.71 -13.47 -10.56
CA PRO A 160 -5.28 -14.04 -9.28
C PRO A 160 -3.76 -14.21 -9.13
N HIS A 161 -3.02 -14.21 -10.24
CA HIS A 161 -1.56 -14.29 -10.26
C HIS A 161 -0.89 -12.92 -10.42
N ASP A 162 -1.61 -11.82 -10.25
CA ASP A 162 -1.02 -10.49 -10.20
C ASP A 162 -0.53 -10.20 -8.77
N TYR A 163 0.79 -10.12 -8.61
CA TYR A 163 1.46 -9.86 -7.33
C TYR A 163 2.14 -8.49 -7.29
N ARG A 164 1.78 -7.57 -8.20
CA ARG A 164 2.27 -6.19 -8.15
C ARG A 164 1.76 -5.49 -6.92
N VAL A 165 2.51 -4.47 -6.50
CA VAL A 165 2.09 -3.62 -5.39
C VAL A 165 1.08 -2.57 -5.86
N ASN A 166 0.18 -2.20 -4.96
CA ASN A 166 -0.49 -0.91 -4.95
C ASN A 166 0.17 -0.08 -3.84
N SER A 167 0.60 1.12 -4.16
CA SER A 167 1.41 1.99 -3.29
C SER A 167 0.58 2.83 -2.32
N SER A 168 -0.71 2.53 -2.13
CA SER A 168 -1.58 3.34 -1.27
C SER A 168 -1.30 3.17 0.21
N VAL A 169 -0.78 2.02 0.63
CA VAL A 169 -0.27 1.78 2.00
C VAL A 169 1.02 0.99 1.89
N MET A 170 2.08 1.49 2.54
CA MET A 170 3.40 0.88 2.50
C MET A 170 4.05 0.95 3.89
N TRP A 171 4.83 -0.10 4.25
CA TRP A 171 5.61 -0.20 5.47
C TRP A 171 7.00 -0.77 5.18
N TRP A 172 8.06 0.00 5.49
CA TRP A 172 9.44 -0.39 5.22
C TRP A 172 10.43 0.39 6.08
N ASP A 173 11.70 -0.02 6.09
CA ASP A 173 12.82 0.78 6.58
C ASP A 173 13.47 1.52 5.39
N THR A 174 13.43 2.84 5.38
CA THR A 174 13.94 3.69 4.29
C THR A 174 15.41 3.48 4.03
N ARG A 175 16.23 3.22 5.08
CA ARG A 175 17.68 2.93 4.94
C ARG A 175 17.94 1.64 4.16
N LYS A 176 17.06 0.66 4.31
CA LYS A 176 17.20 -0.63 3.65
C LYS A 176 16.82 -0.59 2.16
N PHE A 177 15.89 0.28 1.82
CA PHE A 177 15.35 0.42 0.47
C PHE A 177 15.75 1.74 -0.20
N GLU A 178 16.81 2.41 0.27
CA GLU A 178 17.35 3.63 -0.33
C GLU A 178 17.78 3.46 -1.79
N SER A 179 18.12 2.22 -2.19
CA SER A 179 18.47 1.90 -3.57
C SER A 179 17.35 2.20 -4.57
N VAL A 180 16.10 2.20 -4.13
CA VAL A 180 14.94 2.59 -4.94
C VAL A 180 15.05 4.06 -5.34
N TRP A 181 15.36 4.94 -4.37
CA TRP A 181 15.58 6.36 -4.61
C TRP A 181 16.84 6.61 -5.45
N SER A 182 17.95 5.99 -5.07
CA SER A 182 19.23 6.16 -5.78
C SER A 182 19.15 5.68 -7.23
N ALA A 183 18.40 4.62 -7.53
CA ALA A 183 18.15 4.18 -8.90
C ALA A 183 17.27 5.19 -9.64
N PHE A 184 16.17 5.65 -9.01
CA PHE A 184 15.26 6.63 -9.60
C PHE A 184 15.98 7.93 -9.98
N GLN A 185 16.88 8.44 -9.13
CA GLN A 185 17.64 9.66 -9.41
C GLN A 185 18.63 9.52 -10.58
N ARG A 186 19.20 8.33 -10.79
CA ARG A 186 20.16 8.06 -11.88
C ARG A 186 19.52 7.87 -13.24
N GLU A 187 18.23 7.54 -13.28
CA GLU A 187 17.52 7.32 -14.53
C GLU A 187 17.04 8.63 -15.15
N ASP A 188 16.99 8.66 -16.47
CA ASP A 188 16.27 9.71 -17.19
C ASP A 188 14.77 9.62 -16.87
N LEU A 189 14.26 10.61 -16.17
CA LEU A 189 12.89 10.64 -15.70
C LEU A 189 11.84 10.51 -16.83
N ARG A 190 12.14 11.05 -18.03
CA ARG A 190 11.26 10.87 -19.20
C ARG A 190 11.16 9.41 -19.61
N ARG A 191 12.27 8.69 -19.55
CA ARG A 191 12.29 7.24 -19.81
C ARG A 191 11.55 6.46 -18.73
N VAL A 192 11.72 6.83 -17.46
CA VAL A 192 10.98 6.21 -16.34
C VAL A 192 9.47 6.35 -16.57
N ILE A 193 9.00 7.58 -16.81
CA ILE A 193 7.57 7.87 -17.04
C ILE A 193 7.02 7.16 -18.27
N SER A 194 7.83 6.98 -19.32
CA SER A 194 7.38 6.26 -20.53
C SER A 194 7.25 4.74 -20.33
N ARG A 195 8.04 4.15 -19.44
CA ARG A 195 8.06 2.71 -19.16
C ARG A 195 7.07 2.28 -18.10
N HIS A 196 6.77 3.16 -17.16
CA HIS A 196 5.94 2.88 -15.99
C HIS A 196 4.68 3.74 -16.01
N TYR A 197 3.54 3.12 -15.72
CA TYR A 197 2.27 3.86 -15.66
C TYR A 197 2.24 4.87 -14.50
N GLY A 198 2.95 4.57 -13.40
CA GLY A 198 3.06 5.40 -12.21
C GLY A 198 4.08 4.84 -11.22
N ASP A 199 4.15 5.47 -10.06
CA ASP A 199 5.02 5.12 -8.95
C ASP A 199 4.91 3.64 -8.54
N GLN A 200 3.71 3.09 -8.44
CA GLN A 200 3.50 1.70 -8.04
C GLN A 200 4.12 0.68 -9.01
N ASP A 201 4.09 0.96 -10.33
CA ASP A 201 4.74 0.09 -11.32
C ASP A 201 6.26 0.16 -11.19
N TYR A 202 6.80 1.37 -10.94
CA TYR A 202 8.23 1.56 -10.70
C TYR A 202 8.68 0.83 -9.43
N ILE A 203 7.98 1.05 -8.30
CA ILE A 203 8.27 0.39 -7.02
C ILE A 203 8.20 -1.14 -7.17
N SER A 204 7.18 -1.65 -7.88
CA SER A 204 7.05 -3.10 -8.12
C SER A 204 8.23 -3.70 -8.89
N ASN A 205 8.86 -2.91 -9.77
CA ASN A 205 9.99 -3.37 -10.56
C ASN A 205 11.35 -3.13 -9.86
N ALA A 206 11.44 -2.07 -9.04
CA ALA A 206 12.67 -1.72 -8.34
C ALA A 206 12.97 -2.61 -7.12
N ILE A 207 11.93 -3.20 -6.51
CA ILE A 207 12.05 -4.06 -5.33
C ILE A 207 11.90 -5.52 -5.76
N LEU A 208 12.90 -6.34 -5.43
CA LEU A 208 12.91 -7.77 -5.76
C LEU A 208 11.73 -8.49 -5.09
N ASP A 209 11.19 -9.52 -5.76
CA ASP A 209 10.10 -10.33 -5.22
C ASP A 209 10.47 -11.03 -3.89
N THR A 210 11.75 -11.32 -3.67
CA THR A 210 12.27 -11.89 -2.42
C THR A 210 12.17 -10.92 -1.25
N ASP A 211 12.28 -9.63 -1.52
CA ASP A 211 12.31 -8.56 -0.52
C ASP A 211 10.93 -7.90 -0.33
N ARG A 212 9.98 -8.23 -1.18
CA ARG A 212 8.61 -7.70 -1.17
C ARG A 212 7.63 -8.65 -0.47
N ARG A 213 6.73 -8.09 0.29
CA ARG A 213 5.58 -8.79 0.89
C ARG A 213 4.31 -7.98 0.69
N LEU A 214 3.21 -8.66 0.58
CA LEU A 214 1.90 -8.04 0.37
C LEU A 214 1.05 -8.21 1.62
N PHE A 215 0.34 -7.15 2.01
CA PHE A 215 -0.60 -7.21 3.12
C PHE A 215 -1.76 -8.17 2.83
N ASP A 216 -2.38 -8.65 3.90
CA ASP A 216 -3.58 -9.49 3.82
C ASP A 216 -4.69 -8.75 3.06
N VAL A 217 -5.16 -9.37 1.99
CA VAL A 217 -6.17 -8.82 1.09
C VAL A 217 -7.54 -8.62 1.73
N GLU A 218 -7.79 -9.24 2.89
CA GLU A 218 -9.02 -9.03 3.66
C GLU A 218 -8.92 -7.81 4.58
N ARG A 219 -7.70 -7.35 4.90
CA ARG A 219 -7.49 -6.19 5.77
C ARG A 219 -7.50 -4.88 5.00
N VAL A 220 -6.97 -4.86 3.80
CA VAL A 220 -6.92 -3.67 2.94
C VAL A 220 -7.77 -3.93 1.70
N VAL A 221 -8.86 -3.19 1.58
CA VAL A 221 -9.87 -3.42 0.55
C VAL A 221 -10.05 -2.19 -0.35
N SER A 222 -10.43 -2.45 -1.60
CA SER A 222 -10.81 -1.40 -2.54
C SER A 222 -12.27 -1.01 -2.33
N TRP A 223 -12.52 0.29 -2.07
CA TRP A 223 -13.89 0.77 -2.02
C TRP A 223 -14.64 0.45 -3.31
N ARG A 224 -14.03 0.76 -4.44
CA ARG A 224 -14.62 0.60 -5.77
C ARG A 224 -14.96 -0.84 -6.14
N TRP A 225 -14.13 -1.80 -5.73
CA TRP A 225 -14.25 -3.16 -6.23
C TRP A 225 -14.72 -4.18 -5.21
N GLN A 226 -14.69 -3.84 -3.92
CA GLN A 226 -15.00 -4.78 -2.85
C GLN A 226 -16.07 -4.28 -1.86
N CYS A 227 -16.15 -2.97 -1.61
CA CYS A 227 -17.00 -2.44 -0.56
C CYS A 227 -18.43 -2.10 -1.00
N GLN A 228 -18.77 -2.34 -2.27
CA GLN A 228 -20.10 -2.07 -2.79
C GLN A 228 -20.94 -3.35 -2.90
N ASP A 229 -22.23 -3.25 -2.61
CA ASP A 229 -23.14 -4.38 -2.71
C ASP A 229 -23.21 -4.90 -4.15
N GLY A 230 -23.08 -6.20 -4.34
CA GLY A 230 -23.00 -6.83 -5.65
C GLY A 230 -21.72 -6.54 -6.43
N GLY A 231 -20.77 -5.78 -5.85
CA GLY A 231 -19.45 -5.49 -6.40
C GLY A 231 -19.47 -4.64 -7.67
N TYR A 232 -18.28 -4.42 -8.21
CA TYR A 232 -18.05 -3.65 -9.43
C TYR A 232 -18.16 -4.53 -10.68
N ASN A 233 -18.96 -4.10 -11.65
CA ASN A 233 -19.03 -4.77 -12.95
C ASN A 233 -17.94 -4.22 -13.87
N PHE A 234 -16.87 -4.99 -14.07
CA PHE A 234 -15.70 -4.58 -14.85
C PHE A 234 -16.03 -4.36 -16.34
N SER A 235 -16.92 -5.18 -16.91
CA SER A 235 -17.30 -5.06 -18.32
C SER A 235 -18.10 -3.80 -18.59
N ARG A 236 -19.00 -3.43 -17.68
CA ARG A 236 -19.83 -2.23 -17.77
C ARG A 236 -19.23 -1.00 -17.12
N LYS A 237 -18.11 -1.13 -16.40
CA LYS A 237 -17.43 -0.07 -15.65
C LYS A 237 -18.35 0.67 -14.67
N CYS A 238 -19.26 -0.04 -14.02
CA CYS A 238 -20.21 0.52 -13.05
C CYS A 238 -20.43 -0.43 -11.88
N TYR A 239 -21.01 0.07 -10.79
CA TYR A 239 -21.48 -0.75 -9.69
C TYR A 239 -22.78 -1.45 -10.06
N LYS A 240 -22.99 -2.65 -9.54
CA LYS A 240 -24.24 -3.40 -9.75
C LYS A 240 -25.40 -2.77 -8.98
N HIS A 241 -25.09 -2.27 -7.78
CA HIS A 241 -26.06 -1.59 -6.91
C HIS A 241 -25.41 -0.33 -6.33
N PRO A 242 -25.35 0.78 -7.08
CA PRO A 242 -24.61 1.98 -6.67
C PRO A 242 -25.16 2.67 -5.41
N GLU A 243 -26.41 2.37 -5.03
CA GLU A 243 -27.09 3.00 -3.90
C GLU A 243 -26.95 2.23 -2.58
N SER A 244 -26.25 1.12 -2.57
CA SER A 244 -26.21 0.18 -1.43
C SER A 244 -25.20 0.53 -0.35
N GLY A 245 -24.61 1.67 -0.28
CA GLY A 245 -23.66 2.07 0.76
C GLY A 245 -22.41 1.18 0.88
N THR A 246 -21.48 1.60 1.73
CA THR A 246 -20.23 0.86 1.98
C THR A 246 -20.47 -0.33 2.89
N ARG A 247 -20.08 -1.51 2.45
CA ARG A 247 -20.11 -2.73 3.26
C ARG A 247 -18.72 -3.19 3.64
N LEU A 248 -18.56 -3.52 4.90
CA LEU A 248 -17.30 -3.98 5.48
C LEU A 248 -17.51 -5.30 6.23
N THR A 249 -16.47 -6.11 6.27
CA THR A 249 -16.33 -7.23 7.18
C THR A 249 -15.56 -6.77 8.44
N PRO A 250 -15.65 -7.48 9.57
CA PRO A 250 -14.87 -7.18 10.77
C PRO A 250 -13.35 -7.22 10.56
N ARG A 251 -12.88 -7.88 9.51
CA ARG A 251 -11.45 -7.97 9.17
C ARG A 251 -10.92 -6.76 8.41
N ASN A 252 -11.79 -5.98 7.77
CA ASN A 252 -11.35 -4.82 7.02
C ASN A 252 -10.83 -3.73 7.97
N SER A 253 -9.65 -3.22 7.71
CA SER A 253 -9.03 -2.15 8.50
C SER A 253 -8.79 -0.88 7.68
N VAL A 254 -8.52 -1.01 6.38
CA VAL A 254 -8.24 0.12 5.50
C VAL A 254 -9.03 -0.02 4.20
N ILE A 255 -9.67 1.07 3.79
CA ILE A 255 -10.33 1.21 2.50
C ILE A 255 -9.47 2.10 1.60
N VAL A 256 -9.13 1.62 0.41
CA VAL A 256 -8.39 2.38 -0.59
C VAL A 256 -9.35 2.89 -1.67
N PHE A 257 -9.28 4.20 -1.91
CA PHE A 257 -10.01 4.87 -2.98
C PHE A 257 -9.09 5.12 -4.17
N HIS A 258 -9.29 4.41 -5.25
CA HIS A 258 -8.54 4.64 -6.48
C HIS A 258 -9.47 5.12 -7.61
N GLY A 259 -9.12 6.25 -8.21
CA GLY A 259 -10.00 6.97 -9.16
C GLY A 259 -11.12 7.72 -8.43
N ASN A 260 -12.25 7.89 -9.07
CA ASN A 260 -13.44 8.54 -8.50
C ASN A 260 -14.52 7.50 -8.15
N PRO A 261 -15.40 7.78 -7.14
CA PRO A 261 -15.37 8.96 -6.28
C PRO A 261 -14.23 8.93 -5.28
N LYS A 262 -13.96 10.07 -4.62
CA LYS A 262 -13.07 10.22 -3.47
C LYS A 262 -13.90 10.13 -2.16
N PRO A 263 -13.27 9.93 -0.99
CA PRO A 263 -14.01 9.92 0.28
C PRO A 263 -14.86 11.18 0.50
N ALA A 264 -14.36 12.35 0.08
CA ALA A 264 -15.08 13.62 0.20
C ALA A 264 -16.37 13.71 -0.63
N ASP A 265 -16.46 12.94 -1.70
CA ASP A 265 -17.60 12.96 -2.62
C ASP A 265 -18.79 12.14 -2.11
N LEU A 266 -18.60 11.39 -1.01
CA LEU A 266 -19.57 10.43 -0.52
C LEU A 266 -20.31 10.94 0.71
N GLN A 267 -21.63 10.69 0.73
CA GLN A 267 -22.49 10.84 1.91
C GLN A 267 -22.77 9.48 2.58
N ASP A 268 -21.96 8.48 2.28
CA ASP A 268 -22.04 7.14 2.86
C ASP A 268 -21.76 7.17 4.35
N SER A 269 -22.66 6.59 5.16
CA SER A 269 -22.59 6.67 6.62
C SER A 269 -21.31 6.05 7.20
N VAL A 270 -20.78 4.98 6.58
CA VAL A 270 -19.54 4.35 7.00
C VAL A 270 -18.35 5.29 6.71
N ILE A 271 -18.31 5.85 5.49
CA ILE A 271 -17.23 6.77 5.10
C ILE A 271 -17.28 8.03 5.93
N VAL A 272 -18.44 8.69 6.05
CA VAL A 272 -18.61 9.92 6.86
C VAL A 272 -18.18 9.69 8.32
N ARG A 273 -18.50 8.52 8.89
CA ARG A 273 -18.16 8.17 10.27
C ARG A 273 -16.66 8.00 10.50
N HIS A 274 -15.95 7.42 9.56
CA HIS A 274 -14.53 7.05 9.75
C HIS A 274 -13.57 8.09 9.18
N TRP A 275 -13.96 8.77 8.11
CA TRP A 275 -13.14 9.77 7.42
C TRP A 275 -13.30 11.18 8.07
N GLN A 276 -12.74 11.34 9.27
CA GLN A 276 -12.82 12.55 10.09
C GLN A 276 -11.46 12.99 10.61
#